data_06e57bd3d05bb65444cb30ee8fded2ed
#
_entry.id   06e57bd3d05bb65444cb30ee8fded2ed
#
_cell.length_a   1.000
_cell.length_b   1.000
_cell.length_c   1.000
_cell.angle_alpha   90.00
_cell.angle_beta   90.00
_cell.angle_gamma   90.00
#
_symmetry.space_group_name_H-M   'P 1'
#
loop_
_entity.id
_entity.type
_entity.pdbx_description
1 polymer ?
#
loop_
_entity_poly.entity_id
_entity_poly.type
_entity_poly.pdbx_seq_one_letter_code
_entity_poly.pdbx_strand_id
1 'polypeptide(L)'
;TMLWEAEKHIYLGHVGDSRAYLLRGGQLMQQSTDHSLVGELLQSGVLDEQEARSYPYRNVVTRAVGTERYIRCDTAVADKLPGDRWLLCSDGLTEYVTSEEILAIMSLPDMEQAADAFVQAALSGGGQDNVTLILLEVAS
;
A
#
# COMPACT_ATOMS: atom_id res chain seq x y z
N THR A 1 -3.74 -0.72 -8.42
CA THR A 1 -2.35 -0.32 -8.20
C THR A 1 -1.41 -1.19 -9.02
N MET A 2 -0.44 -0.59 -9.70
CA MET A 2 0.46 -1.26 -10.63
C MET A 2 1.88 -0.70 -10.49
N LEU A 3 2.87 -1.59 -10.48
CA LEU A 3 4.28 -1.23 -10.69
C LEU A 3 4.74 -1.74 -12.05
N TRP A 4 5.45 -0.89 -12.77
CA TRP A 4 6.14 -1.24 -14.00
C TRP A 4 7.64 -1.02 -13.83
N GLU A 5 8.37 -2.12 -13.84
CA GLU A 5 9.81 -2.12 -13.75
C GLU A 5 10.45 -1.85 -15.13
N ALA A 6 11.34 -0.87 -15.17
CA ALA A 6 12.18 -0.57 -16.31
C ALA A 6 13.66 -0.67 -15.91
N GLU A 7 14.58 -0.42 -16.84
CA GLU A 7 16.02 -0.60 -16.62
C GLU A 7 16.53 0.15 -15.37
N LYS A 8 16.15 1.44 -15.23
CA LYS A 8 16.65 2.33 -14.17
C LYS A 8 15.57 2.84 -13.22
N HIS A 9 14.30 2.62 -13.52
CA HIS A 9 13.20 3.20 -12.78
C HIS A 9 12.09 2.18 -12.55
N ILE A 10 11.33 2.43 -11.50
CA ILE A 10 10.04 1.79 -11.23
C ILE A 10 8.97 2.86 -11.37
N TYR A 11 7.97 2.60 -12.21
CA TYR A 11 6.82 3.45 -12.44
C TYR A 11 5.64 2.92 -11.67
N LEU A 12 4.97 3.79 -10.94
CA LEU A 12 3.72 3.50 -10.24
C LEU A 12 2.55 4.08 -11.02
N GLY A 13 1.50 3.28 -11.22
CA GLY A 13 0.17 3.73 -11.63
C GLY A 13 -0.85 3.34 -10.58
N HIS A 14 -1.71 4.27 -10.15
CA HIS A 14 -2.60 4.03 -9.03
C HIS A 14 -3.98 4.67 -9.20
N VAL A 15 -5.02 3.86 -8.93
CA VAL A 15 -6.43 4.26 -8.77
C VAL A 15 -7.05 3.35 -7.71
N GLY A 16 -7.69 3.92 -6.69
CA GLY A 16 -8.37 3.18 -5.63
C GLY A 16 -7.70 3.38 -4.27
N ASP A 17 -7.85 2.40 -3.40
CA ASP A 17 -7.37 2.38 -2.00
C ASP A 17 -6.39 1.23 -1.70
N SER A 18 -6.12 0.37 -2.67
CA SER A 18 -4.98 -0.56 -2.59
C SER A 18 -3.68 0.22 -2.56
N ARG A 19 -2.72 -0.18 -1.76
CA ARG A 19 -1.53 0.63 -1.49
C ARG A 19 -0.26 0.07 -2.11
N ALA A 20 0.69 0.97 -2.37
CA ALA A 20 2.06 0.66 -2.72
C ALA A 20 3.00 1.27 -1.67
N TYR A 21 3.90 0.45 -1.13
CA TYR A 21 4.94 0.86 -0.20
C TYR A 21 6.32 0.56 -0.77
N LEU A 22 7.27 1.43 -0.46
CA LEU A 22 8.70 1.24 -0.71
C LEU A 22 9.46 1.22 0.62
N LEU A 23 10.19 0.14 0.86
CA LEU A 23 11.21 0.06 1.90
C LEU A 23 12.58 0.31 1.28
N ARG A 24 13.22 1.40 1.65
CA ARG A 24 14.55 1.80 1.19
C ARG A 24 15.39 2.31 2.35
N GLY A 25 16.57 1.74 2.53
CA GLY A 25 17.48 2.19 3.60
C GLY A 25 16.90 2.09 5.01
N GLY A 26 16.02 1.12 5.25
CA GLY A 26 15.33 0.94 6.54
C GLY A 26 14.14 1.88 6.78
N GLN A 27 13.76 2.68 5.79
CA GLN A 27 12.61 3.57 5.86
C GLN A 27 11.46 3.07 5.00
N LEU A 28 10.27 2.97 5.59
CA LEU A 28 9.04 2.64 4.89
C LEU A 28 8.36 3.93 4.39
N MET A 29 8.03 3.95 3.12
CA MET A 29 7.33 5.07 2.47
C MET A 29 6.13 4.56 1.71
N GLN A 30 4.93 5.05 2.01
CA GLN A 30 3.77 4.83 1.16
C GLN A 30 3.93 5.68 -0.11
N GLN A 31 3.84 5.04 -1.26
CA GLN A 31 4.04 5.68 -2.58
C GLN A 31 2.72 6.00 -3.28
N SER A 32 1.63 5.37 -2.89
CA SER A 32 0.28 5.65 -3.37
C SER A 32 -0.49 6.53 -2.40
N THR A 33 -1.42 7.33 -2.91
CA THR A 33 -2.38 8.08 -2.09
C THR A 33 -3.75 7.43 -2.22
N ASP A 34 -4.40 7.08 -1.12
CA ASP A 34 -5.69 6.42 -1.15
C ASP A 34 -6.76 7.34 -1.75
N HIS A 35 -7.46 6.85 -2.77
CA HIS A 35 -8.65 7.51 -3.33
C HIS A 35 -9.88 7.05 -2.54
N SER A 36 -9.93 7.43 -1.29
CA SER A 36 -11.02 7.17 -0.36
C SER A 36 -11.44 8.46 0.35
N LEU A 37 -12.68 8.48 0.85
CA LEU A 37 -13.18 9.64 1.60
C LEU A 37 -12.26 9.96 2.79
N VAL A 38 -11.82 8.95 3.51
CA VAL A 38 -10.88 9.11 4.63
C VAL A 38 -9.52 9.59 4.17
N GLY A 39 -9.02 9.08 3.05
CA GLY A 39 -7.75 9.54 2.46
C GLY A 39 -7.78 11.03 2.12
N GLU A 40 -8.88 11.52 1.56
CA GLU A 40 -9.06 12.94 1.25
C GLU A 40 -9.17 13.81 2.53
N LEU A 41 -9.87 13.31 3.56
CA LEU A 41 -10.00 14.00 4.84
C LEU A 41 -8.69 14.08 5.62
N LEU A 42 -7.88 13.02 5.58
CA LEU A 42 -6.51 13.01 6.13
C LEU A 42 -5.61 14.01 5.40
N GLN A 43 -5.63 13.99 4.06
CA GLN A 43 -4.80 14.88 3.24
C GLN A 43 -5.16 16.35 3.44
N SER A 44 -6.44 16.66 3.65
CA SER A 44 -6.91 18.03 3.95
C SER A 44 -6.72 18.45 5.41
N GLY A 45 -6.27 17.55 6.29
CA GLY A 45 -6.07 17.82 7.71
C GLY A 45 -7.38 17.93 8.51
N VAL A 46 -8.50 17.45 7.95
CA VAL A 46 -9.80 17.43 8.64
C VAL A 46 -9.86 16.32 9.67
N LEU A 47 -9.21 15.17 9.38
CA LEU A 47 -9.06 14.06 10.31
C LEU A 47 -7.57 13.84 10.59
N ASP A 48 -7.27 13.33 11.78
CA ASP A 48 -6.00 12.70 12.08
C ASP A 48 -6.06 11.17 11.84
N GLU A 49 -4.91 10.48 11.95
CA GLU A 49 -4.84 9.03 11.72
C GLU A 49 -5.69 8.21 12.71
N GLN A 50 -5.84 8.69 13.94
CA GLN A 50 -6.63 8.01 14.97
C GLN A 50 -8.13 8.15 14.68
N GLU A 51 -8.57 9.34 14.30
CA GLU A 51 -9.95 9.63 13.91
C GLU A 51 -10.32 8.87 12.63
N ALA A 52 -9.41 8.79 11.67
CA ALA A 52 -9.57 8.06 10.42
C ALA A 52 -9.89 6.58 10.63
N ARG A 53 -9.21 5.91 11.55
CA ARG A 53 -9.42 4.49 11.87
C ARG A 53 -10.82 4.18 12.38
N SER A 54 -11.43 5.11 13.10
CA SER A 54 -12.78 4.98 13.67
C SER A 54 -13.88 5.64 12.83
N TYR A 55 -13.52 6.22 11.67
CA TYR A 55 -14.46 6.95 10.85
C TYR A 55 -15.53 6.03 10.23
N PRO A 56 -16.82 6.35 10.35
CA PRO A 56 -17.91 5.46 9.89
C PRO A 56 -17.88 5.13 8.41
N TYR A 57 -17.35 6.04 7.58
CA TYR A 57 -17.30 5.90 6.13
C TYR A 57 -15.86 5.62 5.63
N ARG A 58 -15.03 4.96 6.44
CA ARG A 58 -13.62 4.69 6.09
C ARG A 58 -13.44 3.82 4.84
N ASN A 59 -14.44 3.00 4.50
CA ASN A 59 -14.41 2.09 3.35
C ASN A 59 -15.02 2.72 2.08
N VAL A 60 -15.33 4.03 2.09
CA VAL A 60 -15.89 4.71 0.91
C VAL A 60 -14.78 5.11 -0.04
N VAL A 61 -14.70 4.41 -1.17
CA VAL A 61 -13.77 4.70 -2.27
C VAL A 61 -14.32 5.84 -3.11
N THR A 62 -13.52 6.87 -3.36
CA THR A 62 -13.90 8.06 -4.15
C THR A 62 -13.51 7.97 -5.61
N ARG A 63 -12.59 7.04 -5.95
CA ARG A 63 -12.12 6.84 -7.32
C ARG A 63 -11.83 5.36 -7.57
N ALA A 64 -12.54 4.74 -8.53
CA ALA A 64 -12.35 3.33 -8.90
C ALA A 64 -12.43 3.15 -10.42
N VAL A 65 -11.67 2.19 -10.95
CA VAL A 65 -11.69 1.86 -12.39
C VAL A 65 -13.07 1.36 -12.79
N GLY A 66 -13.65 1.97 -13.83
CA GLY A 66 -14.95 1.58 -14.38
C GLY A 66 -16.15 2.36 -13.84
N THR A 67 -15.98 3.25 -12.87
CA THR A 67 -17.06 4.13 -12.37
C THR A 67 -17.36 5.29 -13.31
N GLU A 68 -16.36 5.74 -14.06
CA GLU A 68 -16.47 6.84 -15.01
C GLU A 68 -15.86 6.46 -16.36
N ARG A 69 -16.29 7.16 -17.41
CA ARG A 69 -15.76 6.94 -18.78
C ARG A 69 -14.25 7.28 -18.89
N TYR A 70 -13.82 8.28 -18.14
CA TYR A 70 -12.42 8.70 -18.04
C TYR A 70 -12.05 8.81 -16.57
N ILE A 71 -11.00 8.14 -16.17
CA ILE A 71 -10.51 8.17 -14.80
C ILE A 71 -9.11 8.77 -14.76
N ARG A 72 -8.86 9.59 -13.75
CA ARG A 72 -7.54 10.12 -13.46
C ARG A 72 -6.73 9.07 -12.70
N CYS A 73 -5.67 8.60 -13.32
CA CYS A 73 -4.68 7.74 -12.69
C CYS A 73 -3.58 8.60 -12.05
N ASP A 74 -3.24 8.34 -10.80
CA ASP A 74 -2.06 8.93 -10.17
C ASP A 74 -0.83 8.15 -10.63
N THR A 75 0.26 8.85 -10.91
CA THR A 75 1.51 8.25 -11.38
C THR A 75 2.70 8.78 -10.60
N ALA A 76 3.65 7.91 -10.30
CA ALA A 76 4.92 8.27 -9.69
C ALA A 76 6.07 7.50 -10.36
N VAL A 77 7.28 8.01 -10.20
CA VAL A 77 8.52 7.38 -10.69
C VAL A 77 9.53 7.39 -9.57
N ALA A 78 10.14 6.23 -9.34
CA ALA A 78 11.24 6.08 -8.39
C ALA A 78 12.46 5.49 -9.10
N ASP A 79 13.66 5.89 -8.70
CA ASP A 79 14.89 5.21 -9.11
C ASP A 79 14.83 3.77 -8.62
N LYS A 80 15.30 2.83 -9.43
CA LYS A 80 15.44 1.43 -9.09
C LYS A 80 16.81 1.20 -8.45
N LEU A 81 16.84 1.04 -7.13
CA LEU A 81 18.07 0.84 -6.38
C LEU A 81 18.18 -0.59 -5.84
N PRO A 82 19.36 -1.21 -5.89
CA PRO A 82 19.59 -2.52 -5.28
C PRO A 82 19.18 -2.54 -3.80
N GLY A 83 18.47 -3.59 -3.40
CA GLY A 83 17.97 -3.76 -2.03
C GLY A 83 16.67 -3.03 -1.71
N ASP A 84 16.09 -2.28 -2.66
CA ASP A 84 14.73 -1.77 -2.52
C ASP A 84 13.73 -2.91 -2.43
N ARG A 85 12.78 -2.79 -1.51
CA ARG A 85 11.64 -3.70 -1.43
C ARG A 85 10.34 -2.96 -1.62
N TRP A 86 9.49 -3.50 -2.45
CA TRP A 86 8.16 -2.96 -2.73
C TRP A 86 7.08 -3.92 -2.24
N LEU A 87 6.02 -3.36 -1.65
CA LEU A 87 4.80 -4.06 -1.30
C LEU A 87 3.64 -3.41 -2.05
N LEU A 88 2.91 -4.19 -2.83
CA LEU A 88 1.56 -3.85 -3.28
C LEU A 88 0.57 -4.66 -2.46
N CYS A 89 -0.47 -4.04 -1.94
CA CYS A 89 -1.46 -4.76 -1.14
C CYS A 89 -2.87 -4.17 -1.29
N SER A 90 -3.87 -5.04 -1.10
CA SER A 90 -5.26 -4.60 -0.92
C SER A 90 -5.49 -4.00 0.46
N ASP A 91 -6.63 -3.32 0.61
CA ASP A 91 -7.09 -2.74 1.88
C ASP A 91 -7.25 -3.77 3.00
N GLY A 92 -7.65 -5.01 2.65
CA GLY A 92 -7.74 -6.12 3.60
C GLY A 92 -6.44 -6.44 4.36
N LEU A 93 -5.27 -5.98 3.88
CA LEU A 93 -4.03 -6.00 4.65
C LEU A 93 -3.95 -4.78 5.57
N THR A 94 -4.10 -3.59 5.02
CA THR A 94 -3.80 -2.32 5.71
C THR A 94 -4.88 -1.90 6.71
N GLU A 95 -6.04 -2.54 6.69
CA GLU A 95 -7.05 -2.40 7.73
C GLU A 95 -6.61 -3.00 9.07
N TYR A 96 -5.78 -4.06 9.04
CA TYR A 96 -5.37 -4.83 10.22
C TYR A 96 -3.90 -4.72 10.57
N VAL A 97 -3.05 -4.34 9.62
CA VAL A 97 -1.59 -4.29 9.80
C VAL A 97 -1.12 -2.84 9.81
N THR A 98 -0.47 -2.43 10.88
CA THR A 98 0.02 -1.07 11.07
C THR A 98 1.28 -0.80 10.24
N SER A 99 1.63 0.48 10.04
CA SER A 99 2.86 0.85 9.31
C SER A 99 4.13 0.32 9.98
N GLU A 100 4.15 0.25 11.32
CA GLU A 100 5.25 -0.33 12.10
C GLU A 100 5.39 -1.83 11.86
N GLU A 101 4.26 -2.55 11.81
CA GLU A 101 4.25 -3.98 11.49
C GLU A 101 4.65 -4.22 10.04
N ILE A 102 4.18 -3.39 9.09
CA ILE A 102 4.60 -3.45 7.68
C ILE A 102 6.11 -3.29 7.58
N LEU A 103 6.69 -2.29 8.24
CA LEU A 103 8.14 -2.07 8.27
C LEU A 103 8.89 -3.29 8.83
N ALA A 104 8.43 -3.82 9.96
CA ALA A 104 9.05 -4.97 10.60
C ALA A 104 9.03 -6.21 9.69
N ILE A 105 7.88 -6.51 9.08
CA ILE A 105 7.71 -7.67 8.19
C ILE A 105 8.51 -7.50 6.90
N MET A 106 8.48 -6.32 6.25
CA MET A 106 9.27 -6.04 5.06
C MET A 106 10.80 -6.07 5.32
N SER A 107 11.21 -5.97 6.57
CA SER A 107 12.62 -6.05 6.97
C SER A 107 13.11 -7.49 7.18
N LEU A 108 12.24 -8.49 7.14
CA LEU A 108 12.64 -9.89 7.21
C LEU A 108 13.54 -10.25 6.03
N PRO A 109 14.61 -11.06 6.25
CA PRO A 109 15.56 -11.37 5.19
C PRO A 109 14.97 -12.24 4.07
N ASP A 110 13.99 -13.06 4.39
CA ASP A 110 13.32 -13.98 3.48
C ASP A 110 11.98 -13.43 3.01
N MET A 111 11.81 -13.29 1.69
CA MET A 111 10.60 -12.72 1.08
C MET A 111 9.38 -13.63 1.21
N GLU A 112 9.56 -14.95 1.22
CA GLU A 112 8.48 -15.92 1.39
C GLU A 112 7.97 -15.88 2.84
N GLN A 113 8.89 -15.84 3.81
CA GLN A 113 8.53 -15.63 5.23
C GLN A 113 7.83 -14.29 5.45
N ALA A 114 8.26 -13.23 4.76
CA ALA A 114 7.59 -11.93 4.84
C ALA A 114 6.16 -12.01 4.28
N ALA A 115 5.95 -12.68 3.14
CA ALA A 115 4.62 -12.85 2.57
C ALA A 115 3.68 -13.63 3.50
N ASP A 116 4.15 -14.74 4.08
CA ASP A 116 3.39 -15.52 5.04
C ASP A 116 3.08 -14.71 6.32
N ALA A 117 4.04 -13.94 6.82
CA ALA A 117 3.85 -13.10 8.00
C ALA A 117 2.78 -12.02 7.77
N PHE A 118 2.72 -11.41 6.59
CA PHE A 118 1.65 -10.48 6.22
C PHE A 118 0.27 -11.12 6.26
N VAL A 119 0.12 -12.30 5.65
CA VAL A 119 -1.15 -13.04 5.66
C VAL A 119 -1.56 -13.38 7.09
N GLN A 120 -0.64 -13.88 7.91
CA GLN A 120 -0.91 -14.21 9.31
C GLN A 120 -1.27 -12.99 10.14
N ALA A 121 -0.61 -11.85 9.93
CA ALA A 121 -0.92 -10.60 10.63
C ALA A 121 -2.35 -10.12 10.30
N ALA A 122 -2.74 -10.12 9.03
CA ALA A 122 -4.08 -9.74 8.61
C ALA A 122 -5.15 -10.68 9.18
N LEU A 123 -4.93 -12.00 9.14
CA LEU A 123 -5.85 -12.99 9.71
C LEU A 123 -5.99 -12.82 11.22
N SER A 124 -4.89 -12.57 11.93
CA SER A 124 -4.87 -12.36 13.39
C SER A 124 -5.58 -11.06 13.79
N GLY A 125 -5.56 -10.04 12.91
CA GLY A 125 -6.25 -8.77 13.10
C GLY A 125 -7.76 -8.84 12.93
N GLY A 126 -8.27 -9.93 12.34
CA GLY A 126 -9.71 -10.12 12.13
C GLY A 126 -10.07 -10.83 10.83
N GLY A 127 -9.30 -10.64 9.76
CA GLY A 127 -9.43 -11.35 8.49
C GLY A 127 -10.83 -11.30 7.86
N GLN A 128 -11.50 -10.15 7.95
CA GLN A 128 -12.88 -10.01 7.47
C GLN A 128 -12.97 -9.72 5.97
N ASP A 129 -11.84 -9.40 5.33
CA ASP A 129 -11.78 -9.11 3.90
C ASP A 129 -10.72 -9.96 3.20
N ASN A 130 -10.77 -9.98 1.87
CA ASN A 130 -9.78 -10.65 1.04
C ASN A 130 -8.43 -9.93 1.15
N VAL A 131 -7.37 -10.67 1.42
CA VAL A 131 -6.00 -10.17 1.49
C VAL A 131 -5.25 -10.60 0.24
N THR A 132 -4.77 -9.62 -0.51
CA THR A 132 -3.88 -9.85 -1.65
C THR A 132 -2.66 -8.97 -1.51
N LEU A 133 -1.48 -9.55 -1.71
CA LEU A 133 -0.24 -8.80 -1.69
C LEU A 133 0.77 -9.32 -2.73
N ILE A 134 1.65 -8.42 -3.14
CA ILE A 134 2.81 -8.72 -3.99
C ILE A 134 4.02 -8.07 -3.33
N LEU A 135 5.05 -8.87 -3.10
CA LEU A 135 6.36 -8.39 -2.67
C LEU A 135 7.34 -8.48 -3.84
N LEU A 136 8.12 -7.42 -4.02
CA LEU A 136 9.19 -7.35 -5.01
C LEU A 136 10.46 -6.86 -4.33
N GLU A 137 11.58 -7.51 -4.59
CA GLU A 137 12.90 -7.06 -4.19
C GLU A 137 13.75 -6.76 -5.42
N VAL A 138 14.37 -5.59 -5.44
CA VAL A 138 15.34 -5.22 -6.48
C VAL A 138 16.66 -5.94 -6.20
N ALA A 139 17.01 -6.88 -7.06
CA ALA A 139 18.25 -7.62 -6.94
C ALA A 139 19.49 -6.71 -7.00
N SER A 140 20.57 -7.17 -6.36
CA SER A 140 21.87 -6.51 -6.31
C SER A 140 22.61 -6.62 -7.63
#